data_7afc95126c0fb1cb16cd439198405b11
#
_entry.id   7afc95126c0fb1cb16cd439198405b11
#
_cell.length_a   1.000
_cell.length_b   1.000
_cell.length_c   1.000
_cell.angle_alpha   90.00
_cell.angle_beta   90.00
_cell.angle_gamma   90.00
#
_symmetry.space_group_name_H-M   'P 1'
#
loop_
_entity.id
_entity.type
_entity.pdbx_description
1 polymer ?
#
loop_
_entity_poly.entity_id
_entity_poly.type
_entity_poly.pdbx_seq_one_letter_code
_entity_poly.pdbx_strand_id
1 'polypeptide(L)'
;NKQQILIMDGGAISLFAKQALPFPNSQTIFTPHQKEWESLSGLPIESQDEKSSQKAVDQFPKGTLVVQKRNGTRVFQSGEKDVYQLQVGGPYQATGGMGDTLAGMIAGFAGQFEQVSLFERVIAATYLHSAIADELAKEVYVVLPTELSQRIPTWMKNFSQ
;
A
#
# COMPACT_ATOMS: atom_id res chain seq x y z
N ASN A 1 -15.70 -1.51 -14.26
CA ASN A 1 -15.37 -2.55 -15.21
C ASN A 1 -14.47 -3.59 -14.52
N LYS A 2 -14.77 -4.88 -14.63
CA LYS A 2 -14.02 -5.99 -13.97
C LYS A 2 -12.53 -6.07 -14.38
N GLN A 3 -12.15 -5.43 -15.49
CA GLN A 3 -10.78 -5.35 -15.98
C GLN A 3 -9.98 -4.15 -15.43
N GLN A 4 -10.63 -3.24 -14.73
CA GLN A 4 -9.98 -2.07 -14.17
C GLN A 4 -9.50 -2.35 -12.74
N ILE A 5 -8.34 -1.81 -12.40
CA ILE A 5 -7.82 -1.78 -11.04
C ILE A 5 -8.00 -0.35 -10.53
N LEU A 6 -8.67 -0.21 -9.40
CA LEU A 6 -8.89 1.06 -8.74
C LEU A 6 -7.98 1.16 -7.52
N ILE A 7 -7.18 2.22 -7.46
CA ILE A 7 -6.35 2.53 -6.29
C ILE A 7 -6.96 3.73 -5.59
N MET A 8 -7.24 3.57 -4.30
CA MET A 8 -7.76 4.63 -3.44
C MET A 8 -6.74 4.97 -2.36
N ASP A 9 -6.36 6.25 -2.28
CA ASP A 9 -5.45 6.78 -1.26
C ASP A 9 -5.98 8.10 -0.68
N GLY A 10 -5.49 8.49 0.47
CA GLY A 10 -5.71 9.80 1.07
C GLY A 10 -7.18 10.20 1.20
N GLY A 11 -7.51 11.38 0.69
CA GLY A 11 -8.86 11.93 0.74
C GLY A 11 -9.94 11.06 0.11
N ALA A 12 -9.60 10.23 -0.89
CA ALA A 12 -10.55 9.31 -1.51
C ALA A 12 -11.00 8.22 -0.52
N ILE A 13 -10.10 7.70 0.31
CA ILE A 13 -10.43 6.73 1.37
C ILE A 13 -11.36 7.37 2.39
N SER A 14 -11.03 8.59 2.84
CA SER A 14 -11.82 9.32 3.82
C SER A 14 -13.23 9.61 3.32
N LEU A 15 -13.36 10.00 2.05
CA LEU A 15 -14.65 10.26 1.41
C LEU A 15 -15.47 8.97 1.27
N PHE A 16 -14.82 7.88 0.82
CA PHE A 16 -15.44 6.57 0.65
C PHE A 16 -16.02 6.06 1.98
N ALA A 17 -15.23 6.12 3.05
CA ALA A 17 -15.66 5.71 4.39
C ALA A 17 -16.80 6.60 4.94
N LYS A 18 -16.65 7.92 4.84
CA LYS A 18 -17.62 8.88 5.38
C LYS A 18 -18.99 8.80 4.71
N GLN A 19 -19.01 8.56 3.40
CA GLN A 19 -20.27 8.50 2.63
C GLN A 19 -20.82 7.07 2.51
N ALA A 20 -20.15 6.07 3.11
CA ALA A 20 -20.53 4.66 3.01
C ALA A 20 -20.80 4.25 1.54
N LEU A 21 -19.91 4.66 0.64
CA LEU A 21 -20.09 4.40 -0.79
C LEU A 21 -20.06 2.90 -1.08
N PRO A 22 -20.86 2.43 -2.04
CA PRO A 22 -20.80 1.02 -2.45
C PRO A 22 -19.43 0.70 -3.05
N PHE A 23 -18.95 -0.52 -2.80
CA PHE A 23 -17.72 -0.97 -3.43
C PHE A 23 -17.86 -0.99 -4.94
N PRO A 24 -16.84 -0.47 -5.67
CA PRO A 24 -16.86 -0.47 -7.12
C PRO A 24 -16.78 -1.89 -7.68
N ASN A 25 -17.33 -2.10 -8.86
CA ASN A 25 -17.23 -3.37 -9.58
C ASN A 25 -15.89 -3.48 -10.34
N SER A 26 -14.80 -3.27 -9.61
CA SER A 26 -13.41 -3.33 -10.07
C SER A 26 -12.56 -3.93 -8.98
N GLN A 27 -11.39 -4.46 -9.34
CA GLN A 27 -10.43 -4.86 -8.32
C GLN A 27 -9.89 -3.61 -7.62
N THR A 28 -10.03 -3.55 -6.30
CA THR A 28 -9.75 -2.33 -5.54
C THR A 28 -8.55 -2.53 -4.61
N ILE A 29 -7.67 -1.52 -4.56
CA ILE A 29 -6.53 -1.43 -3.66
C ILE A 29 -6.72 -0.18 -2.82
N PHE A 30 -6.74 -0.33 -1.50
CA PHE A 30 -6.71 0.78 -0.56
C PHE A 30 -5.31 0.91 0.06
N THR A 31 -4.84 2.14 0.24
CA THR A 31 -3.52 2.42 0.85
C THR A 31 -3.65 3.30 2.10
N PRO A 32 -4.45 2.90 3.11
CA PRO A 32 -4.73 3.72 4.27
C PRO A 32 -3.54 3.85 5.21
N HIS A 33 -3.31 5.05 5.76
CA HIS A 33 -2.61 5.19 7.03
C HIS A 33 -3.53 4.81 8.20
N GLN A 34 -3.00 4.72 9.43
CA GLN A 34 -3.74 4.19 10.58
C GLN A 34 -5.09 4.89 10.84
N LYS A 35 -5.16 6.22 10.65
CA LYS A 35 -6.41 6.98 10.88
C LYS A 35 -7.42 6.78 9.74
N GLU A 36 -6.94 6.67 8.51
CA GLU A 36 -7.80 6.31 7.37
C GLU A 36 -8.31 4.88 7.52
N TRP A 37 -7.46 3.96 7.99
CA TRP A 37 -7.86 2.58 8.28
C TRP A 37 -8.92 2.51 9.38
N GLU A 38 -8.78 3.29 10.46
CA GLU A 38 -9.81 3.41 11.49
C GLU A 38 -11.15 3.86 10.88
N SER A 39 -11.13 4.87 10.02
CA SER A 39 -12.34 5.37 9.37
C SER A 39 -12.98 4.37 8.40
N LEU A 40 -12.15 3.60 7.69
CA LEU A 40 -12.59 2.64 6.67
C LEU A 40 -13.08 1.32 7.27
N SER A 41 -12.40 0.84 8.33
CA SER A 41 -12.64 -0.47 8.93
C SER A 41 -13.50 -0.42 10.19
N GLY A 42 -13.62 0.76 10.82
CA GLY A 42 -14.21 0.91 12.15
C GLY A 42 -13.32 0.43 13.30
N LEU A 43 -12.08 -0.03 13.04
CA LEU A 43 -11.15 -0.49 14.06
C LEU A 43 -10.37 0.70 14.67
N PRO A 44 -10.48 0.94 16.00
CA PRO A 44 -9.63 1.91 16.68
C PRO A 44 -8.14 1.62 16.44
N ILE A 45 -7.31 2.67 16.42
CA ILE A 45 -5.87 2.56 16.12
C ILE A 45 -5.17 1.52 17.00
N GLU A 46 -5.50 1.48 18.29
CA GLU A 46 -4.95 0.54 19.28
C GLU A 46 -5.37 -0.91 19.02
N SER A 47 -6.43 -1.14 18.25
CA SER A 47 -6.96 -2.48 17.91
C SER A 47 -6.54 -2.96 16.53
N GLN A 48 -5.67 -2.22 15.83
CA GLN A 48 -5.23 -2.53 14.47
C GLN A 48 -4.07 -3.54 14.45
N ASP A 49 -4.21 -4.64 15.18
CA ASP A 49 -3.33 -5.80 15.05
C ASP A 49 -3.59 -6.54 13.72
N GLU A 50 -2.74 -7.51 13.39
CA GLU A 50 -2.84 -8.26 12.14
C GLU A 50 -4.16 -9.03 12.01
N LYS A 51 -4.52 -9.76 13.06
CA LYS A 51 -5.73 -10.61 13.07
C LYS A 51 -7.00 -9.79 12.97
N SER A 52 -7.10 -8.71 13.73
CA SER A 52 -8.25 -7.80 13.71
C SER A 52 -8.36 -7.09 12.37
N SER A 53 -7.22 -6.64 11.81
CA SER A 53 -7.19 -6.00 10.49
C SER A 53 -7.58 -6.97 9.37
N GLN A 54 -7.08 -8.21 9.36
CA GLN A 54 -7.48 -9.21 8.37
C GLN A 54 -8.98 -9.50 8.44
N LYS A 55 -9.52 -9.67 9.66
CA LYS A 55 -10.96 -9.87 9.84
C LYS A 55 -11.80 -8.70 9.29
N ALA A 56 -11.31 -7.48 9.40
CA ALA A 56 -11.98 -6.32 8.81
C ALA A 56 -11.85 -6.29 7.29
N VAL A 57 -10.69 -6.63 6.74
CA VAL A 57 -10.47 -6.75 5.29
C VAL A 57 -11.39 -7.81 4.68
N ASP A 58 -11.65 -8.91 5.38
CA ASP A 58 -12.52 -9.99 4.91
C ASP A 58 -14.02 -9.59 4.82
N GLN A 59 -14.40 -8.42 5.34
CA GLN A 59 -15.72 -7.83 5.09
C GLN A 59 -15.82 -7.12 3.74
N PHE A 60 -14.72 -6.88 3.07
CA PHE A 60 -14.69 -6.28 1.74
C PHE A 60 -14.89 -7.33 0.64
N PRO A 61 -15.25 -6.93 -0.58
CA PRO A 61 -15.36 -7.87 -1.70
C PRO A 61 -14.08 -8.69 -1.87
N LYS A 62 -14.24 -9.98 -2.17
CA LYS A 62 -13.14 -10.92 -2.36
C LYS A 62 -12.11 -10.37 -3.35
N GLY A 63 -10.83 -10.43 -3.00
CA GLY A 63 -9.72 -9.93 -3.81
C GLY A 63 -9.39 -8.46 -3.61
N THR A 64 -10.15 -7.72 -2.77
CA THR A 64 -9.77 -6.37 -2.36
C THR A 64 -8.44 -6.41 -1.62
N LEU A 65 -7.51 -5.51 -1.97
CA LEU A 65 -6.21 -5.37 -1.32
C LEU A 65 -6.19 -4.16 -0.40
N VAL A 66 -5.49 -4.29 0.72
CA VAL A 66 -5.27 -3.19 1.67
C VAL A 66 -3.78 -3.13 2.02
N VAL A 67 -3.16 -2.00 1.70
CA VAL A 67 -1.79 -1.66 2.11
C VAL A 67 -1.90 -0.75 3.33
N GLN A 68 -1.88 -1.33 4.52
CA GLN A 68 -1.97 -0.61 5.78
C GLN A 68 -0.64 0.07 6.11
N LYS A 69 -0.54 1.37 5.84
CA LYS A 69 0.67 2.18 6.07
C LYS A 69 0.89 2.41 7.57
N ARG A 70 1.98 1.85 8.08
CA ARG A 70 2.41 1.96 9.48
C ARG A 70 3.90 1.60 9.62
N ASN A 71 4.46 1.70 10.81
CA ASN A 71 5.74 1.05 11.08
C ASN A 71 5.55 -0.47 10.91
N GLY A 72 6.29 -1.08 9.97
CA GLY A 72 6.00 -2.44 9.50
C GLY A 72 4.70 -2.50 8.71
N THR A 73 4.65 -1.80 7.56
CA THR A 73 3.51 -1.80 6.63
C THR A 73 3.05 -3.22 6.33
N ARG A 74 1.74 -3.44 6.32
CA ARG A 74 1.14 -4.74 6.03
C ARG A 74 0.31 -4.69 4.76
N VAL A 75 0.38 -5.77 3.99
CA VAL A 75 -0.47 -5.97 2.80
C VAL A 75 -1.39 -7.14 3.06
N PHE A 76 -2.68 -6.87 2.96
CA PHE A 76 -3.78 -7.82 3.16
C PHE A 76 -4.53 -8.04 1.86
N GLN A 77 -5.13 -9.24 1.72
CA GLN A 77 -6.09 -9.53 0.66
C GLN A 77 -7.36 -10.14 1.25
N SER A 78 -8.52 -9.61 0.89
CA SER A 78 -9.80 -10.15 1.30
C SER A 78 -10.02 -11.56 0.76
N GLY A 79 -10.38 -12.50 1.65
CA GLY A 79 -10.60 -13.89 1.35
C GLY A 79 -9.34 -14.75 1.33
N GLU A 80 -8.17 -14.19 1.68
CA GLU A 80 -6.91 -14.93 1.82
C GLU A 80 -6.40 -14.82 3.26
N LYS A 81 -5.58 -15.80 3.67
CA LYS A 81 -5.04 -15.83 5.04
C LYS A 81 -3.62 -15.26 5.15
N ASP A 82 -2.95 -15.21 4.01
CA ASP A 82 -1.55 -14.77 3.97
C ASP A 82 -1.49 -13.24 4.05
N VAL A 83 -0.81 -12.76 5.10
CA VAL A 83 -0.53 -11.34 5.31
C VAL A 83 0.96 -11.13 5.09
N TYR A 84 1.29 -10.17 4.26
CA TYR A 84 2.70 -9.78 4.09
C TYR A 84 3.00 -8.56 4.97
N GLN A 85 3.95 -8.70 5.88
CA GLN A 85 4.45 -7.59 6.68
C GLN A 85 5.86 -7.21 6.25
N LEU A 86 6.05 -5.94 5.89
CA LEU A 86 7.34 -5.41 5.49
C LEU A 86 8.31 -5.39 6.68
N GLN A 87 9.55 -5.80 6.40
CA GLN A 87 10.67 -5.72 7.32
C GLN A 87 11.60 -4.53 7.03
N VAL A 88 11.22 -3.70 6.06
CA VAL A 88 11.95 -2.51 5.58
C VAL A 88 11.10 -1.27 5.77
N GLY A 89 11.75 -0.10 5.80
CA GLY A 89 11.09 1.19 6.00
C GLY A 89 11.20 1.70 7.43
N GLY A 90 11.26 3.02 7.58
CA GLY A 90 11.43 3.69 8.86
C GLY A 90 10.84 5.09 8.90
N PRO A 91 11.01 5.83 10.01
CA PRO A 91 10.40 7.14 10.20
C PRO A 91 10.94 8.21 9.23
N TYR A 92 12.12 8.03 8.66
CA TYR A 92 12.73 8.93 7.68
C TYR A 92 11.93 9.08 6.39
N GLN A 93 10.99 8.17 6.11
CA GLN A 93 10.06 8.25 4.96
C GLN A 93 8.70 8.87 5.32
N ALA A 94 8.51 9.36 6.55
CA ALA A 94 7.26 9.98 6.98
C ALA A 94 7.18 11.46 6.56
N THR A 95 7.28 11.73 5.26
CA THR A 95 7.22 13.07 4.67
C THR A 95 6.01 13.23 3.75
N GLY A 96 5.60 14.49 3.52
CA GLY A 96 4.51 14.77 2.59
C GLY A 96 4.83 14.28 1.18
N GLY A 97 3.86 13.65 0.51
CA GLY A 97 4.02 13.09 -0.83
C GLY A 97 4.54 11.65 -0.90
N MET A 98 5.01 11.06 0.21
CA MET A 98 5.47 9.66 0.22
C MET A 98 4.31 8.69 -0.02
N GLY A 99 3.11 9.01 0.49
CA GLY A 99 1.90 8.23 0.20
C GLY A 99 1.54 8.27 -1.29
N ASP A 100 1.58 9.46 -1.89
CA ASP A 100 1.31 9.63 -3.32
C ASP A 100 2.32 8.86 -4.18
N THR A 101 3.60 8.90 -3.80
CA THR A 101 4.66 8.13 -4.46
C THR A 101 4.40 6.63 -4.38
N LEU A 102 4.02 6.12 -3.20
CA LEU A 102 3.67 4.72 -3.02
C LEU A 102 2.46 4.33 -3.88
N ALA A 103 1.40 5.14 -3.87
CA ALA A 103 0.21 4.90 -4.69
C ALA A 103 0.54 4.88 -6.19
N GLY A 104 1.40 5.79 -6.64
CA GLY A 104 1.91 5.83 -8.01
C GLY A 104 2.74 4.58 -8.37
N MET A 105 3.62 4.12 -7.49
CA MET A 105 4.38 2.88 -7.68
C MET A 105 3.46 1.67 -7.75
N ILE A 106 2.49 1.56 -6.85
CA ILE A 106 1.49 0.49 -6.89
C ILE A 106 0.72 0.51 -8.21
N ALA A 107 0.32 1.69 -8.72
CA ALA A 107 -0.35 1.81 -10.01
C ALA A 107 0.53 1.32 -11.17
N GLY A 108 1.81 1.70 -11.17
CA GLY A 108 2.78 1.24 -12.17
C GLY A 108 2.96 -0.27 -12.17
N PHE A 109 3.11 -0.89 -11.00
CA PHE A 109 3.25 -2.35 -10.85
C PHE A 109 1.95 -3.10 -11.16
N ALA A 110 0.80 -2.55 -10.73
CA ALA A 110 -0.51 -3.15 -11.00
C ALA A 110 -0.83 -3.21 -12.50
N GLY A 111 -0.38 -2.21 -13.28
CA GLY A 111 -0.57 -2.16 -14.72
C GLY A 111 0.47 -2.95 -15.55
N GLN A 112 1.45 -3.58 -14.89
CA GLN A 112 2.53 -4.34 -15.51
C GLN A 112 2.64 -5.72 -14.84
N PHE A 113 3.53 -6.57 -15.36
CA PHE A 113 3.85 -7.89 -14.77
C PHE A 113 2.61 -8.79 -14.57
N GLU A 114 1.72 -8.84 -15.54
CA GLU A 114 0.44 -9.59 -15.45
C GLU A 114 0.61 -11.10 -15.24
N GLN A 115 1.80 -11.64 -15.46
CA GLN A 115 2.17 -13.02 -15.16
C GLN A 115 2.27 -13.33 -13.66
N VAL A 116 2.30 -12.28 -12.83
CA VAL A 116 2.36 -12.36 -11.36
C VAL A 116 1.03 -11.88 -10.78
N SER A 117 0.59 -12.45 -9.67
CA SER A 117 -0.67 -12.04 -9.02
C SER A 117 -0.66 -10.55 -8.64
N LEU A 118 -1.83 -9.93 -8.58
CA LEU A 118 -1.92 -8.52 -8.16
C LEU A 118 -1.41 -8.33 -6.73
N PHE A 119 -1.62 -9.30 -5.86
CA PHE A 119 -1.11 -9.27 -4.48
C PHE A 119 0.43 -9.18 -4.46
N GLU A 120 1.12 -10.03 -5.21
CA GLU A 120 2.57 -10.01 -5.30
C GLU A 120 3.10 -8.71 -5.93
N ARG A 121 2.41 -8.19 -6.96
CA ARG A 121 2.76 -6.90 -7.58
C ARG A 121 2.67 -5.74 -6.58
N VAL A 122 1.63 -5.72 -5.75
CA VAL A 122 1.45 -4.71 -4.69
C VAL A 122 2.52 -4.85 -3.61
N ILE A 123 2.84 -6.06 -3.20
CA ILE A 123 3.94 -6.33 -2.26
C ILE A 123 5.26 -5.81 -2.83
N ALA A 124 5.58 -6.16 -4.09
CA ALA A 124 6.82 -5.74 -4.74
C ALA A 124 6.95 -4.21 -4.81
N ALA A 125 5.89 -3.51 -5.20
CA ALA A 125 5.86 -2.05 -5.22
C ALA A 125 6.07 -1.45 -3.83
N THR A 126 5.39 -1.99 -2.82
CA THR A 126 5.47 -1.51 -1.43
C THR A 126 6.84 -1.79 -0.82
N TYR A 127 7.41 -2.96 -1.09
CA TYR A 127 8.77 -3.32 -0.67
C TYR A 127 9.80 -2.40 -1.32
N LEU A 128 9.74 -2.23 -2.65
CA LEU A 128 10.69 -1.39 -3.39
C LEU A 128 10.67 0.05 -2.88
N HIS A 129 9.49 0.62 -2.65
CA HIS A 129 9.33 1.95 -2.07
C HIS A 129 10.08 2.09 -0.74
N SER A 130 9.88 1.17 0.18
CA SER A 130 10.50 1.22 1.51
C SER A 130 11.99 0.88 1.47
N ALA A 131 12.41 -0.08 0.63
CA ALA A 131 13.82 -0.47 0.51
C ALA A 131 14.69 0.64 -0.09
N ILE A 132 14.17 1.39 -1.07
CA ILE A 132 14.85 2.59 -1.60
C ILE A 132 14.98 3.65 -0.49
N ALA A 133 13.93 3.84 0.31
CA ALA A 133 13.98 4.79 1.42
C ALA A 133 15.04 4.38 2.48
N ASP A 134 15.15 3.09 2.78
CA ASP A 134 16.18 2.55 3.68
C ASP A 134 17.61 2.80 3.16
N GLU A 135 17.81 2.68 1.83
CA GLU A 135 19.10 2.98 1.24
C GLU A 135 19.44 4.47 1.36
N LEU A 136 18.52 5.33 0.97
CA LEU A 136 18.70 6.78 1.06
C LEU A 136 18.90 7.27 2.49
N ALA A 137 18.23 6.67 3.46
CA ALA A 137 18.37 7.03 4.87
C ALA A 137 19.76 6.78 5.47
N LYS A 138 20.65 6.07 4.76
CA LYS A 138 22.06 5.94 5.13
C LYS A 138 22.85 7.24 4.87
N GLU A 139 22.35 8.07 3.97
CA GLU A 139 23.00 9.31 3.51
C GLU A 139 22.28 10.57 3.99
N VAL A 140 20.94 10.48 4.21
CA VAL A 140 20.10 11.62 4.58
C VAL A 140 19.24 11.34 5.81
N TYR A 141 18.96 12.35 6.62
CA TYR A 141 18.10 12.21 7.80
C TYR A 141 16.63 12.05 7.45
N VAL A 142 16.18 12.68 6.37
CA VAL A 142 14.81 12.64 5.84
C VAL A 142 14.86 12.34 4.36
N VAL A 143 14.08 11.36 3.93
CA VAL A 143 13.97 10.96 2.52
C VAL A 143 12.83 11.75 1.86
N LEU A 144 13.12 12.37 0.74
CA LEU A 144 12.13 13.10 -0.05
C LEU A 144 11.54 12.22 -1.17
N PRO A 145 10.25 12.38 -1.51
CA PRO A 145 9.60 11.62 -2.57
C PRO A 145 10.31 11.69 -3.93
N THR A 146 10.86 12.87 -4.25
CA THR A 146 11.60 13.10 -5.51
C THR A 146 12.91 12.32 -5.57
N GLU A 147 13.64 12.23 -4.46
CA GLU A 147 14.88 11.46 -4.36
C GLU A 147 14.60 9.96 -4.50
N LEU A 148 13.54 9.48 -3.82
CA LEU A 148 13.09 8.09 -3.93
C LEU A 148 12.73 7.76 -5.38
N SER A 149 11.93 8.61 -6.03
CA SER A 149 11.47 8.37 -7.40
C SER A 149 12.63 8.30 -8.40
N GLN A 150 13.68 9.08 -8.20
CA GLN A 150 14.88 9.04 -9.06
C GLN A 150 15.69 7.76 -8.93
N ARG A 151 15.56 7.03 -7.83
CA ARG A 151 16.25 5.75 -7.60
C ARG A 151 15.52 4.54 -8.19
N ILE A 152 14.21 4.66 -8.47
CA ILE A 152 13.39 3.53 -8.99
C ILE A 152 14.04 2.86 -10.21
N PRO A 153 14.46 3.57 -11.28
CA PRO A 153 15.03 2.92 -12.46
C PRO A 153 16.28 2.09 -12.18
N THR A 154 17.15 2.59 -11.30
CA THR A 154 18.39 1.89 -10.90
C THR A 154 18.07 0.59 -10.13
N TRP A 155 17.15 0.68 -9.18
CA TRP A 155 16.71 -0.47 -8.41
C TRP A 155 16.02 -1.52 -9.29
N MET A 156 15.13 -1.10 -10.18
CA MET A 156 14.46 -2.00 -11.13
C MET A 156 15.47 -2.74 -12.02
N LYS A 157 16.52 -2.05 -12.49
CA LYS A 157 17.59 -2.68 -13.27
C LYS A 157 18.33 -3.74 -12.48
N ASN A 158 18.61 -3.51 -11.20
CA ASN A 158 19.34 -4.46 -10.35
C ASN A 158 18.53 -5.74 -10.09
N PHE A 159 17.21 -5.66 -10.04
CA PHE A 159 16.33 -6.82 -9.86
C PHE A 159 16.03 -7.57 -11.17
N SER A 160 16.36 -7.01 -12.32
CA SER A 160 16.14 -7.64 -13.63
C SER A 160 17.37 -8.43 -14.15
N GLN A 161 18.42 -8.52 -13.35
CA GLN A 161 19.63 -9.33 -13.63
C GLN A 161 19.60 -10.62 -12.81
#